data_b456855d50eee0b46f925bbc61924da7
#
_entry.id   b456855d50eee0b46f925bbc61924da7
#
_cell.length_a   1.000
_cell.length_b   1.000
_cell.length_c   1.000
_cell.angle_alpha   90.00
_cell.angle_beta   90.00
_cell.angle_gamma   90.00
#
_symmetry.space_group_name_H-M   'P 1'
#
loop_
_entity.id
_entity.type
_entity.pdbx_description
1 polymer ?
#
loop_
_entity_poly.entity_id
_entity_poly.type
_entity_poly.pdbx_seq_one_letter_code
_entity_poly.pdbx_strand_id
1 'polypeptide(L)'
;MIDLKSKSAAEGLLPVVVGGLSLEEVPHRELYSVAPFKGADVSPELKKAVGVKLPEAGKVSAIDGVEIVWTARGQYFLIGAKPPKLNAAITDQSDAWCAVSLMGAGVADVMARLCPVDVNAMSEGDVVRSLIGEMSAIIVQRAGGFEIMVFRAFTKTLVHEMHATMVSVNAQM
;
A
#
# COMPACT_ATOMS: atom_id res chain seq x y z
N MET A 1 12.14 28.16 -20.84
CA MET A 1 11.77 26.72 -20.74
C MET A 1 11.21 26.54 -19.33
N ILE A 2 10.01 26.00 -19.17
CA ILE A 2 9.43 25.72 -17.84
C ILE A 2 10.12 24.43 -17.35
N ASP A 3 10.81 24.52 -16.20
CA ASP A 3 11.41 23.37 -15.55
C ASP A 3 10.33 22.67 -14.70
N LEU A 4 9.88 21.52 -15.16
CA LEU A 4 8.86 20.71 -14.47
C LEU A 4 9.56 19.86 -13.41
N LYS A 5 9.27 20.14 -12.13
CA LYS A 5 9.74 19.33 -11.00
C LYS A 5 8.69 18.27 -10.66
N SER A 6 9.15 17.02 -10.50
CA SER A 6 8.31 15.96 -9.96
C SER A 6 7.90 16.30 -8.52
N LYS A 7 6.63 16.11 -8.21
CA LYS A 7 6.06 16.32 -6.89
C LYS A 7 5.38 15.06 -6.40
N SER A 8 5.56 14.78 -5.10
CA SER A 8 4.82 13.72 -4.44
C SER A 8 3.32 14.04 -4.43
N ALA A 9 2.48 13.01 -4.39
CA ALA A 9 1.04 13.18 -4.29
C ALA A 9 0.61 13.78 -2.95
N ALA A 10 1.38 13.55 -1.89
CA ALA A 10 1.12 14.04 -0.54
C ALA A 10 1.97 15.27 -0.16
N GLU A 11 2.69 15.89 -1.14
CA GLU A 11 3.52 17.06 -0.88
C GLU A 11 2.70 18.20 -0.22
N GLY A 12 3.16 18.63 0.95
CA GLY A 12 2.50 19.68 1.75
C GLY A 12 1.24 19.23 2.50
N LEU A 13 0.86 17.94 2.40
CA LEU A 13 -0.25 17.34 3.14
C LEU A 13 0.24 16.48 4.31
N LEU A 14 1.39 15.85 4.19
CA LEU A 14 2.00 14.95 5.16
C LEU A 14 3.40 15.46 5.56
N PRO A 15 3.92 15.12 6.75
CA PRO A 15 3.31 14.23 7.76
C PRO A 15 2.20 14.92 8.58
N VAL A 16 1.31 14.12 9.18
CA VAL A 16 0.31 14.53 10.16
C VAL A 16 0.50 13.71 11.43
N VAL A 17 0.53 14.40 12.58
CA VAL A 17 0.63 13.75 13.91
C VAL A 17 -0.52 14.25 14.78
N VAL A 18 -1.25 13.32 15.40
CA VAL A 18 -2.34 13.62 16.32
C VAL A 18 -2.23 12.69 17.54
N GLY A 19 -1.90 13.25 18.69
CA GLY A 19 -1.63 12.46 19.90
C GLY A 19 -0.52 11.44 19.67
N GLY A 20 -0.82 10.16 19.88
CA GLY A 20 0.11 9.04 19.64
C GLY A 20 0.04 8.43 18.24
N LEU A 21 -0.72 9.03 17.32
CA LEU A 21 -0.92 8.57 15.94
C LEU A 21 -0.08 9.39 14.97
N SER A 22 0.56 8.74 14.01
CA SER A 22 1.24 9.39 12.89
C SER A 22 0.73 8.87 11.55
N LEU A 23 0.61 9.79 10.58
CA LEU A 23 0.32 9.50 9.19
C LEU A 23 1.42 10.12 8.33
N GLU A 24 2.15 9.28 7.60
CA GLU A 24 3.31 9.69 6.83
C GLU A 24 3.22 9.15 5.40
N GLU A 25 3.80 9.85 4.44
CA GLU A 25 3.92 9.32 3.08
C GLU A 25 5.02 8.27 3.04
N VAL A 26 4.72 7.10 2.48
CA VAL A 26 5.75 6.10 2.18
C VAL A 26 6.55 6.60 0.98
N PRO A 27 7.90 6.61 1.06
CA PRO A 27 8.74 7.07 -0.04
C PRO A 27 8.39 6.40 -1.36
N HIS A 28 8.40 7.19 -2.43
CA HIS A 28 8.14 6.69 -3.79
C HIS A 28 9.11 5.55 -4.14
N ARG A 29 8.55 4.46 -4.65
CA ARG A 29 9.29 3.28 -5.15
C ARG A 29 8.75 2.89 -6.52
N GLU A 30 9.59 2.29 -7.35
CA GLU A 30 9.11 1.64 -8.57
C GLU A 30 8.04 0.61 -8.21
N LEU A 31 6.91 0.65 -8.91
CA LEU A 31 5.76 -0.22 -8.69
C LEU A 31 5.24 -0.74 -10.02
N TYR A 32 5.19 -2.05 -10.16
CA TYR A 32 4.67 -2.72 -11.36
C TYR A 32 3.52 -3.63 -11.00
N SER A 33 2.41 -3.51 -11.74
CA SER A 33 1.36 -4.52 -11.72
C SER A 33 1.84 -5.74 -12.52
N VAL A 34 1.71 -6.92 -11.92
CA VAL A 34 2.07 -8.22 -12.52
C VAL A 34 0.84 -9.11 -12.49
N ALA A 35 0.35 -9.50 -13.66
CA ALA A 35 -0.78 -10.42 -13.81
C ALA A 35 -0.36 -11.62 -14.67
N PRO A 36 0.02 -12.76 -14.06
CA PRO A 36 0.38 -13.98 -14.78
C PRO A 36 -0.73 -14.42 -15.73
N PHE A 37 -0.37 -14.84 -16.94
CA PHE A 37 -1.34 -15.40 -17.88
C PHE A 37 -1.85 -16.74 -17.38
N LYS A 38 -3.02 -17.17 -17.86
CA LYS A 38 -3.67 -18.39 -17.42
C LYS A 38 -2.73 -19.60 -17.49
N GLY A 39 -2.53 -20.24 -16.34
CA GLY A 39 -1.66 -21.42 -16.22
C GLY A 39 -0.16 -21.12 -16.12
N ALA A 40 0.25 -19.86 -16.15
CA ALA A 40 1.65 -19.49 -15.97
C ALA A 40 2.02 -19.46 -14.49
N ASP A 41 3.12 -20.12 -14.12
CA ASP A 41 3.82 -19.90 -12.86
C ASP A 41 5.07 -19.04 -13.15
N VAL A 42 5.06 -17.81 -12.64
CA VAL A 42 6.17 -16.86 -12.79
C VAL A 42 7.04 -16.74 -11.54
N SER A 43 6.75 -17.54 -10.51
CA SER A 43 7.50 -17.52 -9.24
C SER A 43 8.97 -17.92 -9.39
N PRO A 44 9.35 -18.89 -10.25
CA PRO A 44 10.76 -19.23 -10.45
C PRO A 44 11.58 -18.07 -11.03
N GLU A 45 11.05 -17.39 -12.06
CA GLU A 45 11.71 -16.26 -12.71
C GLU A 45 11.84 -15.06 -11.76
N LEU A 46 10.77 -14.75 -11.00
CA LEU A 46 10.80 -13.70 -9.98
C LEU A 46 11.83 -14.01 -8.90
N LYS A 47 11.82 -15.22 -8.35
CA LYS A 47 12.78 -15.63 -7.34
C LYS A 47 14.22 -15.53 -7.83
N LYS A 48 14.49 -15.92 -9.09
CA LYS A 48 15.82 -15.84 -9.69
C LYS A 48 16.28 -14.39 -9.91
N ALA A 49 15.38 -13.50 -10.34
CA ALA A 49 15.73 -12.14 -10.75
C ALA A 49 15.73 -11.14 -9.60
N VAL A 50 14.75 -11.24 -8.70
CA VAL A 50 14.51 -10.25 -7.64
C VAL A 50 14.46 -10.86 -6.23
N GLY A 51 14.76 -12.15 -6.09
CA GLY A 51 14.85 -12.86 -4.80
C GLY A 51 13.51 -13.26 -4.18
N VAL A 52 12.39 -12.75 -4.69
CA VAL A 52 11.06 -12.91 -4.09
C VAL A 52 10.16 -13.73 -5.02
N LYS A 53 9.33 -14.60 -4.47
CA LYS A 53 8.29 -15.37 -5.19
C LYS A 53 6.91 -14.75 -4.98
N LEU A 54 5.95 -15.09 -5.82
CA LEU A 54 4.56 -14.69 -5.61
C LEU A 54 4.08 -15.16 -4.23
N PRO A 55 3.44 -14.26 -3.45
CA PRO A 55 2.82 -14.63 -2.18
C PRO A 55 1.51 -15.40 -2.39
N GLU A 56 1.04 -16.04 -1.33
CA GLU A 56 -0.32 -16.54 -1.25
C GLU A 56 -1.34 -15.37 -1.27
N ALA A 57 -2.60 -15.72 -1.53
CA ALA A 57 -3.68 -14.74 -1.51
C ALA A 57 -3.75 -14.03 -0.13
N GLY A 58 -3.87 -12.72 -0.15
CA GLY A 58 -3.93 -11.91 1.06
C GLY A 58 -2.59 -11.73 1.79
N LYS A 59 -1.46 -11.99 1.14
CA LYS A 59 -0.13 -11.91 1.77
C LYS A 59 0.84 -11.01 1.00
N VAL A 60 1.93 -10.65 1.69
CA VAL A 60 3.14 -10.04 1.13
C VAL A 60 4.28 -11.04 1.16
N SER A 61 5.12 -11.04 0.14
CA SER A 61 6.47 -11.64 0.18
C SER A 61 7.49 -10.53 0.03
N ALA A 62 8.50 -10.47 0.88
CA ALA A 62 9.50 -9.40 0.88
C ALA A 62 10.91 -9.94 1.14
N ILE A 63 11.91 -9.32 0.52
CA ILE A 63 13.34 -9.51 0.79
C ILE A 63 14.13 -8.29 0.33
N ASP A 64 15.06 -7.80 1.15
CA ASP A 64 16.02 -6.76 0.79
C ASP A 64 15.42 -5.51 0.11
N GLY A 65 14.25 -5.05 0.59
CA GLY A 65 13.56 -3.87 0.06
C GLY A 65 12.69 -4.12 -1.19
N VAL A 66 12.70 -5.34 -1.72
CA VAL A 66 11.79 -5.75 -2.79
C VAL A 66 10.59 -6.47 -2.18
N GLU A 67 9.40 -6.09 -2.59
CA GLU A 67 8.15 -6.67 -2.11
C GLU A 67 7.27 -7.13 -3.28
N ILE A 68 6.56 -8.23 -3.08
CA ILE A 68 5.43 -8.62 -3.93
C ILE A 68 4.19 -8.65 -3.04
N VAL A 69 3.24 -7.79 -3.36
CA VAL A 69 1.99 -7.60 -2.62
C VAL A 69 0.85 -8.22 -3.44
N TRP A 70 0.09 -9.12 -2.84
CA TRP A 70 -1.15 -9.59 -3.47
C TRP A 70 -2.17 -8.44 -3.53
N THR A 71 -2.81 -8.23 -4.68
CA THR A 71 -3.78 -7.14 -4.85
C THR A 71 -5.17 -7.62 -5.27
N ALA A 72 -5.22 -8.77 -5.95
CA ALA A 72 -6.45 -9.46 -6.31
C ALA A 72 -6.12 -10.87 -6.80
N ARG A 73 -7.14 -11.66 -7.11
CA ARG A 73 -6.95 -13.01 -7.69
C ARG A 73 -6.14 -12.92 -8.99
N GLY A 74 -4.93 -13.50 -8.97
CA GLY A 74 -4.01 -13.47 -10.12
C GLY A 74 -3.44 -12.09 -10.44
N GLN A 75 -3.43 -11.17 -9.48
CA GLN A 75 -2.85 -9.85 -9.63
C GLN A 75 -1.98 -9.49 -8.43
N TYR A 76 -0.83 -8.92 -8.72
CA TYR A 76 0.20 -8.60 -7.73
C TYR A 76 0.84 -7.26 -8.05
N PHE A 77 1.35 -6.59 -7.03
CA PHE A 77 2.30 -5.49 -7.21
C PHE A 77 3.71 -5.96 -6.86
N LEU A 78 4.64 -5.78 -7.79
CA LEU A 78 6.07 -5.84 -7.54
C LEU A 78 6.55 -4.42 -7.24
N ILE A 79 7.13 -4.23 -6.06
CA ILE A 79 7.56 -2.93 -5.54
C ILE A 79 9.05 -2.97 -5.24
N GLY A 80 9.78 -1.93 -5.64
CA GLY A 80 11.20 -1.76 -5.36
C GLY A 80 12.16 -2.40 -6.35
N ALA A 81 11.66 -3.04 -7.41
CA ALA A 81 12.49 -3.60 -8.48
C ALA A 81 11.74 -3.66 -9.80
N LYS A 82 12.49 -3.63 -10.91
CA LYS A 82 11.94 -3.88 -12.25
C LYS A 82 11.68 -5.38 -12.46
N PRO A 83 10.51 -5.73 -13.02
CA PRO A 83 10.20 -7.12 -13.31
C PRO A 83 11.12 -7.66 -14.42
N PRO A 84 11.56 -8.92 -14.33
CA PRO A 84 12.21 -9.61 -15.45
C PRO A 84 11.19 -9.89 -16.56
N LYS A 85 11.62 -10.49 -17.66
CA LYS A 85 10.70 -11.00 -18.67
C LYS A 85 9.90 -12.16 -18.09
N LEU A 86 8.57 -12.01 -18.04
CA LEU A 86 7.64 -12.96 -17.46
C LEU A 86 6.54 -13.34 -18.46
N ASN A 87 5.95 -14.53 -18.27
CA ASN A 87 4.71 -14.91 -18.95
C ASN A 87 3.49 -14.29 -18.21
N ALA A 88 3.43 -12.94 -18.22
CA ALA A 88 2.47 -12.13 -17.50
C ALA A 88 2.19 -10.82 -18.24
N ALA A 89 1.04 -10.20 -18.00
CA ALA A 89 0.82 -8.81 -18.29
C ALA A 89 1.52 -7.95 -17.23
N ILE A 90 2.34 -7.01 -17.66
CA ILE A 90 3.12 -6.13 -16.78
C ILE A 90 2.82 -4.68 -17.16
N THR A 91 2.53 -3.86 -16.16
CA THR A 91 2.28 -2.43 -16.35
C THR A 91 3.02 -1.64 -15.27
N ASP A 92 3.76 -0.62 -15.68
CA ASP A 92 4.35 0.35 -14.76
C ASP A 92 3.23 1.17 -14.12
N GLN A 93 3.16 1.16 -12.82
CA GLN A 93 2.16 1.81 -11.99
C GLN A 93 2.79 2.78 -10.97
N SER A 94 4.08 3.06 -11.13
CA SER A 94 4.87 3.84 -10.15
C SER A 94 4.25 5.19 -9.83
N ASP A 95 3.68 5.88 -10.83
CA ASP A 95 3.03 7.18 -10.66
C ASP A 95 1.52 7.11 -10.42
N ALA A 96 0.93 5.91 -10.41
CA ALA A 96 -0.51 5.74 -10.30
C ALA A 96 -1.01 5.67 -8.85
N TRP A 97 -0.14 5.34 -7.91
CA TRP A 97 -0.48 5.09 -6.51
C TRP A 97 0.23 6.05 -5.56
N CYS A 98 -0.45 6.37 -4.46
CA CYS A 98 0.12 6.97 -3.28
C CYS A 98 0.01 5.97 -2.13
N ALA A 99 1.11 5.76 -1.42
CA ALA A 99 1.16 4.93 -0.22
C ALA A 99 1.37 5.81 1.00
N VAL A 100 0.59 5.58 2.05
CA VAL A 100 0.75 6.23 3.34
C VAL A 100 0.91 5.20 4.44
N SER A 101 1.68 5.53 5.46
CA SER A 101 1.87 4.73 6.68
C SER A 101 1.09 5.36 7.82
N LEU A 102 0.16 4.62 8.41
CA LEU A 102 -0.58 4.98 9.62
C LEU A 102 -0.03 4.17 10.79
N MET A 103 0.54 4.83 11.79
CA MET A 103 1.25 4.18 12.89
C MET A 103 0.81 4.73 14.26
N GLY A 104 1.02 3.94 15.32
CA GLY A 104 0.87 4.39 16.70
C GLY A 104 -0.30 3.80 17.46
N ALA A 105 -0.51 4.24 18.72
CA ALA A 105 -1.60 3.78 19.56
C ALA A 105 -2.95 4.26 19.01
N GLY A 106 -3.94 3.35 18.89
CA GLY A 106 -5.27 3.67 18.36
C GLY A 106 -5.42 3.50 16.85
N VAL A 107 -4.41 2.98 16.12
CA VAL A 107 -4.52 2.73 14.68
C VAL A 107 -5.70 1.83 14.33
N ALA A 108 -6.00 0.81 15.15
CA ALA A 108 -7.13 -0.08 14.92
C ALA A 108 -8.48 0.66 15.01
N ASP A 109 -8.60 1.62 15.93
CA ASP A 109 -9.82 2.42 16.09
C ASP A 109 -10.01 3.39 14.91
N VAL A 110 -8.92 3.95 14.37
CA VAL A 110 -8.97 4.75 13.15
C VAL A 110 -9.42 3.90 11.97
N MET A 111 -8.82 2.73 11.79
CA MET A 111 -9.16 1.82 10.69
C MET A 111 -10.59 1.30 10.79
N ALA A 112 -11.06 0.95 11.99
CA ALA A 112 -12.43 0.46 12.22
C ALA A 112 -13.52 1.47 11.81
N ARG A 113 -13.22 2.76 11.76
CA ARG A 113 -14.16 3.81 11.30
C ARG A 113 -14.16 4.03 9.81
N LEU A 114 -13.09 3.67 9.13
CA LEU A 114 -12.89 3.95 7.71
C LEU A 114 -12.89 2.70 6.83
N CYS A 115 -12.61 1.53 7.41
CA CYS A 115 -12.46 0.28 6.68
C CYS A 115 -13.48 -0.76 7.16
N PRO A 116 -14.23 -1.42 6.25
CA PRO A 116 -15.19 -2.45 6.62
C PRO A 116 -14.56 -3.82 6.91
N VAL A 117 -13.25 -3.88 7.13
CA VAL A 117 -12.51 -5.10 7.46
C VAL A 117 -12.20 -5.14 8.94
N ASP A 118 -12.29 -6.30 9.57
CA ASP A 118 -11.80 -6.51 10.93
C ASP A 118 -10.25 -6.53 10.91
N VAL A 119 -9.68 -5.34 11.13
CA VAL A 119 -8.23 -5.17 11.14
C VAL A 119 -7.55 -5.81 12.35
N ASN A 120 -8.30 -6.10 13.43
CA ASN A 120 -7.76 -6.80 14.60
C ASN A 120 -7.50 -8.28 14.32
N ALA A 121 -8.16 -8.85 13.31
CA ALA A 121 -7.92 -10.22 12.86
C ALA A 121 -6.72 -10.34 11.92
N MET A 122 -6.14 -9.22 11.46
CA MET A 122 -4.97 -9.22 10.59
C MET A 122 -3.67 -9.40 11.38
N SER A 123 -2.68 -9.99 10.73
CA SER A 123 -1.32 -10.15 11.21
C SER A 123 -0.32 -9.46 10.29
N GLU A 124 0.88 -9.19 10.77
CA GLU A 124 1.93 -8.59 9.95
C GLU A 124 2.16 -9.37 8.65
N GLY A 125 2.19 -8.66 7.53
CA GLY A 125 2.28 -9.24 6.19
C GLY A 125 0.93 -9.64 5.58
N ASP A 126 -0.19 -9.48 6.30
CA ASP A 126 -1.51 -9.63 5.71
C ASP A 126 -1.86 -8.44 4.81
N VAL A 127 -2.57 -8.74 3.74
CA VAL A 127 -3.03 -7.77 2.75
C VAL A 127 -4.50 -7.96 2.49
N VAL A 128 -5.21 -6.86 2.44
CA VAL A 128 -6.59 -6.84 1.95
C VAL A 128 -6.76 -5.75 0.89
N ARG A 129 -7.57 -6.04 -0.12
CA ARG A 129 -8.11 -5.01 -0.99
C ARG A 129 -9.53 -4.69 -0.52
N SER A 130 -9.73 -3.47 -0.07
CA SER A 130 -10.98 -3.03 0.54
C SER A 130 -11.26 -1.56 0.22
N LEU A 131 -12.02 -0.90 1.07
CA LEU A 131 -12.29 0.52 1.02
C LEU A 131 -11.66 1.21 2.22
N ILE A 132 -11.22 2.46 2.02
CA ILE A 132 -11.00 3.45 3.08
C ILE A 132 -11.97 4.59 2.77
N GLY A 133 -12.98 4.79 3.64
CA GLY A 133 -14.12 5.58 3.27
C GLY A 133 -14.76 5.02 1.99
N GLU A 134 -14.85 5.82 0.94
CA GLU A 134 -15.36 5.41 -0.37
C GLU A 134 -14.25 5.06 -1.39
N MET A 135 -12.98 5.16 -1.00
CA MET A 135 -11.83 4.94 -1.88
C MET A 135 -11.41 3.48 -1.89
N SER A 136 -11.24 2.89 -3.09
CA SER A 136 -10.60 1.57 -3.21
C SER A 136 -9.16 1.65 -2.75
N ALA A 137 -8.79 0.79 -1.83
CA ALA A 137 -7.48 0.76 -1.21
C ALA A 137 -6.88 -0.65 -1.15
N ILE A 138 -5.56 -0.72 -1.16
CA ILE A 138 -4.80 -1.90 -0.76
C ILE A 138 -4.22 -1.60 0.61
N ILE A 139 -4.51 -2.45 1.59
CA ILE A 139 -4.16 -2.25 2.99
C ILE A 139 -3.25 -3.38 3.39
N VAL A 140 -2.06 -3.06 3.85
CA VAL A 140 -1.04 -4.01 4.31
C VAL A 140 -0.83 -3.82 5.81
N GLN A 141 -0.98 -4.89 6.58
CA GLN A 141 -0.60 -4.87 8.00
C GLN A 141 0.92 -4.83 8.12
N ARG A 142 1.43 -3.84 8.82
CA ARG A 142 2.85 -3.65 9.14
C ARG A 142 3.05 -3.70 10.65
N ALA A 143 4.29 -3.87 11.09
CA ALA A 143 4.63 -3.77 12.52
C ALA A 143 4.17 -2.40 13.08
N GLY A 144 3.25 -2.42 14.02
CA GLY A 144 2.73 -1.22 14.70
C GLY A 144 1.72 -0.38 13.93
N GLY A 145 1.21 -0.83 12.77
CA GLY A 145 0.21 -0.09 12.01
C GLY A 145 -0.09 -0.65 10.63
N PHE A 146 -0.40 0.25 9.69
CA PHE A 146 -0.84 -0.12 8.35
C PHE A 146 -0.16 0.74 7.28
N GLU A 147 0.20 0.12 6.17
CA GLU A 147 0.49 0.80 4.92
C GLU A 147 -0.77 0.75 4.05
N ILE A 148 -1.20 1.91 3.56
CA ILE A 148 -2.44 2.06 2.81
C ILE A 148 -2.11 2.69 1.47
N MET A 149 -2.45 1.98 0.39
CA MET A 149 -2.25 2.46 -0.98
C MET A 149 -3.60 2.81 -1.61
N VAL A 150 -3.71 4.02 -2.15
CA VAL A 150 -4.85 4.48 -2.96
C VAL A 150 -4.36 5.02 -4.29
N PHE A 151 -5.24 5.14 -5.27
CA PHE A 151 -4.89 5.86 -6.49
C PHE A 151 -4.45 7.30 -6.17
N ARG A 152 -3.39 7.75 -6.82
CA ARG A 152 -2.78 9.08 -6.62
C ARG A 152 -3.80 10.22 -6.58
N ALA A 153 -4.85 10.15 -7.39
CA ALA A 153 -5.91 11.16 -7.45
C ALA A 153 -6.69 11.29 -6.13
N PHE A 154 -6.70 10.26 -5.28
CA PHE A 154 -7.43 10.27 -4.01
C PHE A 154 -6.58 10.67 -2.80
N THR A 155 -5.29 10.97 -2.99
CA THR A 155 -4.37 11.25 -1.87
C THR A 155 -4.89 12.35 -0.94
N LYS A 156 -5.37 13.46 -1.49
CA LYS A 156 -5.90 14.58 -0.67
C LYS A 156 -7.11 14.16 0.15
N THR A 157 -8.04 13.41 -0.43
CA THR A 157 -9.22 12.89 0.25
C THR A 157 -8.83 11.91 1.35
N LEU A 158 -7.92 10.98 1.05
CA LEU A 158 -7.39 10.03 2.03
C LEU A 158 -6.80 10.74 3.25
N VAL A 159 -5.89 11.70 3.02
CA VAL A 159 -5.23 12.43 4.12
C VAL A 159 -6.25 13.20 4.94
N HIS A 160 -7.24 13.82 4.31
CA HIS A 160 -8.29 14.57 5.01
C HIS A 160 -9.15 13.66 5.90
N GLU A 161 -9.64 12.54 5.38
CA GLU A 161 -10.47 11.59 6.13
C GLU A 161 -9.69 10.92 7.27
N MET A 162 -8.43 10.51 6.99
CA MET A 162 -7.55 9.95 8.01
C MET A 162 -7.30 10.95 9.14
N HIS A 163 -6.93 12.20 8.82
CA HIS A 163 -6.69 13.23 9.81
C HIS A 163 -7.92 13.49 10.69
N ALA A 164 -9.09 13.68 10.06
CA ALA A 164 -10.34 13.92 10.80
C ALA A 164 -10.67 12.75 11.75
N THR A 165 -10.43 11.52 11.29
CA THR A 165 -10.66 10.31 12.08
C THR A 165 -9.64 10.18 13.22
N MET A 166 -8.35 10.47 12.97
CA MET A 166 -7.30 10.50 14.00
C MET A 166 -7.64 11.50 15.11
N VAL A 167 -8.10 12.71 14.75
CA VAL A 167 -8.54 13.73 15.73
C VAL A 167 -9.71 13.20 16.56
N SER A 168 -10.70 12.59 15.91
CA SER A 168 -11.88 12.03 16.60
C SER A 168 -11.52 10.86 17.53
N VAL A 169 -10.60 9.98 17.14
CA VAL A 169 -10.11 8.87 17.97
C VAL A 169 -9.33 9.42 19.17
N ASN A 170 -8.38 10.33 18.92
CA ASN A 170 -7.55 10.91 19.99
C ASN A 170 -8.38 11.65 21.05
N ALA A 171 -9.52 12.24 20.68
CA ALA A 171 -10.42 12.91 21.62
C ALA A 171 -11.18 11.94 22.54
N GLN A 172 -11.14 10.62 22.28
CA GLN A 172 -11.85 9.58 23.05
C GLN A 172 -10.88 8.69 23.85
N MET A 173 -9.58 8.87 23.68
CA MET A 173 -8.53 8.20 24.46
C MET A 173 -8.22 8.97 25.75
#